data_930c9463fc5225e01ae826055a98a616
#
_entry.id   930c9463fc5225e01ae826055a98a616
#
_cell.length_a   1.000
_cell.length_b   1.000
_cell.length_c   1.000
_cell.angle_alpha   90.00
_cell.angle_beta   90.00
_cell.angle_gamma   90.00
#
_symmetry.space_group_name_H-M   'P 1'
#
loop_
_entity.id
_entity.type
_entity.pdbx_description
1 polymer ?
#
loop_
_entity_poly.entity_id
_entity_poly.type
_entity_poly.pdbx_seq_one_letter_code
_entity_poly.pdbx_strand_id
1 'polypeptide(L)'
;MKKRLRIIIIRHGQTKGNLEKRYIGKRSQETLTTEAAEIIKKNERNYPNAILLFTSPALRCQNTAKLIYPRLYHKRIVVDELNEMDFGIFEGKNFEEMKNDAEYRSWVDGGCTGQIPGGESRDALIGRTLAGFSKVVEKLEKQKVYGYKVTEVEKFTPEIRGNEMFDAAIVAHGGTIMAVLSALAGGDYFSYEVKPGEGYEFTVEIS
;
A
#
# COMPACT_ATOMS: atom_id res chain seq x y z
N MET A 1 -10.97 -24.34 -15.15
CA MET A 1 -9.88 -23.37 -15.40
C MET A 1 -9.67 -22.59 -14.11
N LYS A 2 -8.41 -22.44 -13.65
CA LYS A 2 -8.11 -21.56 -12.52
C LYS A 2 -8.49 -20.13 -12.90
N LYS A 3 -9.19 -19.43 -12.02
CA LYS A 3 -9.53 -18.04 -12.24
C LYS A 3 -8.33 -17.16 -11.91
N ARG A 4 -8.08 -16.17 -12.78
CA ARG A 4 -6.96 -15.24 -12.66
C ARG A 4 -7.51 -13.83 -12.57
N LEU A 5 -7.04 -13.06 -11.59
CA LEU A 5 -7.39 -11.66 -11.38
C LEU A 5 -6.13 -10.81 -11.53
N ARG A 6 -6.17 -9.80 -12.37
CA ARG A 6 -5.09 -8.80 -12.50
C ARG A 6 -5.33 -7.65 -11.53
N ILE A 7 -4.37 -7.41 -10.66
CA ILE A 7 -4.46 -6.38 -9.63
C ILE A 7 -3.25 -5.44 -9.74
N ILE A 8 -3.50 -4.14 -9.58
CA ILE A 8 -2.44 -3.16 -9.35
C ILE A 8 -2.57 -2.61 -7.92
N ILE A 9 -1.46 -2.57 -7.19
CA ILE A 9 -1.36 -1.91 -5.89
C ILE A 9 -0.41 -0.72 -5.98
N ILE A 10 -0.86 0.47 -5.57
CA ILE A 10 -0.18 1.75 -5.75
C ILE A 10 0.07 2.38 -4.38
N ARG A 11 1.31 2.80 -4.14
CA ARG A 11 1.64 3.63 -2.97
C ARG A 11 1.04 5.03 -3.16
N HIS A 12 0.45 5.59 -2.10
CA HIS A 12 -0.02 6.99 -2.11
C HIS A 12 1.07 7.98 -2.55
N GLY A 13 0.65 9.13 -3.06
CA GLY A 13 1.55 10.22 -3.43
C GLY A 13 2.31 10.80 -2.22
N GLN A 14 3.34 11.59 -2.50
CA GLN A 14 4.24 12.13 -1.48
C GLN A 14 3.52 13.07 -0.50
N THR A 15 3.83 12.92 0.79
CA THR A 15 3.38 13.78 1.89
C THR A 15 4.56 14.58 2.46
N LYS A 16 4.27 15.56 3.32
CA LYS A 16 5.31 16.34 4.01
C LYS A 16 6.20 15.41 4.85
N GLY A 17 5.60 14.49 5.61
CA GLY A 17 6.36 13.55 6.43
C GLY A 17 7.27 12.63 5.62
N ASN A 18 6.87 12.25 4.38
CA ASN A 18 7.76 11.51 3.49
C ASN A 18 9.00 12.33 3.08
N LEU A 19 8.83 13.64 2.79
CA LEU A 19 9.95 14.54 2.49
C LEU A 19 10.90 14.66 3.68
N GLU A 20 10.36 14.75 4.89
CA GLU A 20 11.12 14.85 6.13
C GLU A 20 11.61 13.49 6.64
N LYS A 21 11.39 12.40 5.89
CA LYS A 21 11.75 11.00 6.24
C LYS A 21 11.19 10.58 7.61
N ARG A 22 9.95 11.00 7.93
CA ARG A 22 9.26 10.66 9.16
C ARG A 22 8.51 9.34 9.04
N TYR A 23 8.37 8.63 10.15
CA TYR A 23 7.48 7.47 10.27
C TYR A 23 6.03 7.96 10.30
N ILE A 24 5.33 7.83 9.19
CA ILE A 24 3.95 8.30 9.01
C ILE A 24 3.03 7.09 8.89
N GLY A 25 2.47 6.70 10.00
CA GLY A 25 1.65 5.50 10.13
C GLY A 25 0.14 5.74 10.03
N LYS A 26 -0.60 4.82 10.64
CA LYS A 26 -2.07 4.80 10.54
C LYS A 26 -2.77 5.95 11.28
N ARG A 27 -2.11 6.55 12.26
CA ARG A 27 -2.69 7.65 13.07
C ARG A 27 -2.61 9.00 12.37
N SER A 28 -1.76 9.12 11.34
CA SER A 28 -1.53 10.38 10.65
C SER A 28 -2.70 10.78 9.77
N GLN A 29 -3.07 12.05 9.86
CA GLN A 29 -4.05 12.71 9.00
C GLN A 29 -3.39 13.50 7.84
N GLU A 30 -2.12 13.23 7.55
CA GLU A 30 -1.42 13.89 6.46
C GLU A 30 -2.11 13.69 5.12
N THR A 31 -2.08 14.76 4.33
CA THR A 31 -2.51 14.78 2.93
C THR A 31 -1.30 14.84 2.00
N LEU A 32 -1.54 14.80 0.71
CA LEU A 32 -0.48 14.98 -0.29
C LEU A 32 0.09 16.39 -0.24
N THR A 33 1.37 16.54 -0.61
CA THR A 33 1.89 17.87 -0.94
C THR A 33 1.23 18.38 -2.22
N THR A 34 1.22 19.70 -2.41
CA THR A 34 0.67 20.32 -3.63
C THR A 34 1.36 19.81 -4.88
N GLU A 35 2.68 19.74 -4.85
CA GLU A 35 3.52 19.25 -5.94
C GLU A 35 3.21 17.78 -6.30
N ALA A 36 3.05 16.92 -5.29
CA ALA A 36 2.69 15.53 -5.51
C ALA A 36 1.30 15.38 -6.14
N ALA A 37 0.34 16.19 -5.71
CA ALA A 37 -1.00 16.19 -6.27
C ALA A 37 -0.99 16.64 -7.75
N GLU A 38 -0.21 17.67 -8.09
CA GLU A 38 -0.03 18.14 -9.46
C GLU A 38 0.64 17.10 -10.35
N ILE A 39 1.71 16.46 -9.87
CA ILE A 39 2.42 15.39 -10.61
C ILE A 39 1.48 14.22 -10.90
N ILE A 40 0.73 13.75 -9.90
CA ILE A 40 -0.23 12.65 -10.08
C ILE A 40 -1.31 13.03 -11.09
N LYS A 41 -1.87 14.23 -10.97
CA LYS A 41 -2.91 14.72 -11.88
C LYS A 41 -2.41 14.85 -13.32
N LYS A 42 -1.19 15.34 -13.51
CA LYS A 42 -0.56 15.43 -14.83
C LYS A 42 -0.36 14.05 -15.47
N ASN A 43 -0.06 13.04 -14.65
CA ASN A 43 0.20 11.68 -15.07
C ASN A 43 -1.02 10.75 -14.91
N GLU A 44 -2.22 11.27 -14.66
CA GLU A 44 -3.44 10.47 -14.44
C GLU A 44 -3.64 9.38 -15.51
N ARG A 45 -3.42 9.75 -16.79
CA ARG A 45 -3.61 8.82 -17.93
C ARG A 45 -2.55 7.74 -18.04
N ASN A 46 -1.46 7.83 -17.30
CA ASN A 46 -0.39 6.84 -17.26
C ASN A 46 -0.66 5.71 -16.26
N TYR A 47 -1.65 5.90 -15.39
CA TYR A 47 -2.12 4.84 -14.51
C TYR A 47 -3.09 3.92 -15.25
N PRO A 48 -3.00 2.59 -15.07
CA PRO A 48 -3.88 1.65 -15.76
C PRO A 48 -5.33 1.79 -15.30
N ASN A 49 -6.26 1.45 -16.18
CA ASN A 49 -7.67 1.43 -15.83
C ASN A 49 -7.99 0.24 -14.90
N ALA A 50 -9.04 0.38 -14.10
CA ALA A 50 -9.51 -0.69 -13.22
C ALA A 50 -11.03 -0.80 -13.20
N ILE A 51 -11.54 -2.00 -12.89
CA ILE A 51 -12.99 -2.25 -12.74
C ILE A 51 -13.44 -1.84 -11.33
N LEU A 52 -12.69 -2.22 -10.29
CA LEU A 52 -12.95 -1.85 -8.91
C LEU A 52 -11.78 -1.07 -8.31
N LEU A 53 -12.10 -0.16 -7.40
CA LEU A 53 -11.14 0.64 -6.66
C LEU A 53 -11.25 0.35 -5.17
N PHE A 54 -10.13 -0.06 -4.57
CA PHE A 54 -9.97 -0.24 -3.13
C PHE A 54 -8.97 0.78 -2.57
N THR A 55 -9.19 1.22 -1.35
CA THR A 55 -8.29 2.20 -0.72
C THR A 55 -8.09 1.91 0.76
N SER A 56 -6.90 2.25 1.26
CA SER A 56 -6.71 2.50 2.69
C SER A 56 -7.62 3.65 3.17
N PRO A 57 -8.04 3.70 4.45
CA PRO A 57 -8.82 4.82 5.01
C PRO A 57 -8.03 6.12 5.12
N ALA A 58 -6.67 6.09 5.10
CA ALA A 58 -5.83 7.26 5.27
C ALA A 58 -6.07 8.34 4.21
N LEU A 59 -6.11 9.64 4.61
CA LEU A 59 -6.41 10.76 3.72
C LEU A 59 -5.48 10.83 2.51
N ARG A 60 -4.17 10.56 2.69
CA ARG A 60 -3.19 10.53 1.60
C ARG A 60 -3.53 9.48 0.53
N CYS A 61 -4.05 8.31 0.92
CA CYS A 61 -4.50 7.29 -0.01
C CYS A 61 -5.81 7.70 -0.70
N GLN A 62 -6.77 8.26 0.05
CA GLN A 62 -8.02 8.76 -0.49
C GLN A 62 -7.79 9.88 -1.52
N ASN A 63 -6.90 10.83 -1.22
CA ASN A 63 -6.56 11.91 -2.14
C ASN A 63 -5.86 11.40 -3.41
N THR A 64 -4.92 10.46 -3.26
CA THR A 64 -4.26 9.79 -4.39
C THR A 64 -5.28 9.08 -5.28
N ALA A 65 -6.15 8.27 -4.68
CA ALA A 65 -7.19 7.53 -5.40
C ALA A 65 -8.16 8.46 -6.15
N LYS A 66 -8.52 9.60 -5.55
CA LYS A 66 -9.38 10.61 -6.19
C LYS A 66 -8.72 11.24 -7.43
N LEU A 67 -7.41 11.45 -7.38
CA LEU A 67 -6.66 12.03 -8.50
C LEU A 67 -6.45 11.02 -9.64
N ILE A 68 -6.13 9.76 -9.32
CA ILE A 68 -5.85 8.72 -10.32
C ILE A 68 -7.15 8.16 -10.92
N TYR A 69 -8.18 7.94 -10.11
CA TYR A 69 -9.41 7.27 -10.48
C TYR A 69 -10.67 8.11 -10.19
N PRO A 70 -10.80 9.34 -10.73
CA PRO A 70 -11.90 10.25 -10.37
C PRO A 70 -13.29 9.64 -10.64
N ARG A 71 -13.42 8.83 -11.71
CA ARG A 71 -14.68 8.17 -12.08
C ARG A 71 -15.07 7.03 -11.15
N LEU A 72 -14.10 6.31 -10.59
CA LEU A 72 -14.32 5.18 -9.67
C LEU A 72 -14.38 5.64 -8.21
N TYR A 73 -13.85 6.81 -7.90
CA TYR A 73 -13.68 7.28 -6.53
C TYR A 73 -14.98 7.26 -5.70
N HIS A 74 -16.12 7.60 -6.30
CA HIS A 74 -17.41 7.59 -5.62
C HIS A 74 -17.92 6.18 -5.25
N LYS A 75 -17.39 5.16 -5.92
CA LYS A 75 -17.73 3.74 -5.70
C LYS A 75 -16.59 2.97 -5.04
N ARG A 76 -15.53 3.67 -4.58
CA ARG A 76 -14.40 3.03 -3.94
C ARG A 76 -14.82 2.25 -2.70
N ILE A 77 -14.11 1.18 -2.45
CA ILE A 77 -14.28 0.35 -1.27
C ILE A 77 -13.11 0.66 -0.33
N VAL A 78 -13.42 1.18 0.84
CA VAL A 78 -12.42 1.43 1.88
C VAL A 78 -12.20 0.14 2.67
N VAL A 79 -10.94 -0.25 2.84
CA VAL A 79 -10.53 -1.45 3.56
C VAL A 79 -9.60 -1.03 4.69
N ASP A 80 -10.09 -1.06 5.92
CA ASP A 80 -9.38 -0.56 7.10
C ASP A 80 -8.08 -1.32 7.37
N GLU A 81 -8.08 -2.61 7.08
CA GLU A 81 -6.91 -3.47 7.24
C GLU A 81 -5.76 -3.13 6.28
N LEU A 82 -6.00 -2.36 5.22
CA LEU A 82 -4.97 -1.88 4.30
C LEU A 82 -4.31 -0.57 4.77
N ASN A 83 -4.55 -0.13 6.00
CA ASN A 83 -3.88 1.04 6.57
C ASN A 83 -2.39 0.78 6.80
N GLU A 84 -1.60 1.85 6.95
CA GLU A 84 -0.17 1.76 7.25
C GLU A 84 0.06 1.21 8.66
N MET A 85 1.30 0.81 8.94
CA MET A 85 1.77 0.39 10.26
C MET A 85 1.45 1.44 11.32
N ASP A 86 1.06 0.99 12.50
CA ASP A 86 1.02 1.84 13.68
C ASP A 86 2.43 1.97 14.25
N PHE A 87 3.07 3.11 14.05
CA PHE A 87 4.42 3.34 14.53
C PHE A 87 4.49 3.74 16.02
N GLY A 88 3.38 3.73 16.76
CA GLY A 88 3.34 3.94 18.20
C GLY A 88 4.13 5.17 18.63
N ILE A 89 5.13 4.98 19.50
CA ILE A 89 5.99 6.08 20.01
C ILE A 89 6.92 6.69 18.94
N PHE A 90 7.10 6.04 17.79
CA PHE A 90 7.91 6.54 16.68
C PHE A 90 7.10 7.38 15.68
N GLU A 91 5.77 7.42 15.83
CA GLU A 91 4.87 8.17 14.94
C GLU A 91 5.28 9.64 14.84
N GLY A 92 5.41 10.14 13.60
CA GLY A 92 5.76 11.52 13.30
C GLY A 92 7.22 11.90 13.52
N LYS A 93 8.08 11.00 14.00
CA LYS A 93 9.51 11.23 14.22
C LYS A 93 10.33 10.70 13.04
N ASN A 94 11.55 11.20 12.88
CA ASN A 94 12.52 10.70 11.91
C ASN A 94 13.75 10.10 12.60
N PHE A 95 14.67 9.54 11.78
CA PHE A 95 15.89 8.93 12.28
C PHE A 95 16.73 9.89 13.14
N GLU A 96 16.92 11.15 12.73
CA GLU A 96 17.76 12.12 13.44
C GLU A 96 17.22 12.41 14.85
N GLU A 97 15.91 12.44 15.01
CA GLU A 97 15.24 12.67 16.29
C GLU A 97 15.32 11.43 17.21
N MET A 98 15.50 10.23 16.65
CA MET A 98 15.46 8.97 17.40
C MET A 98 16.79 8.21 17.44
N LYS A 99 17.83 8.67 16.76
CA LYS A 99 19.11 7.93 16.62
C LYS A 99 19.78 7.54 17.95
N ASN A 100 19.48 8.27 19.04
CA ASN A 100 19.97 7.98 20.39
C ASN A 100 18.92 7.35 21.30
N ASP A 101 17.70 7.11 20.80
CA ASP A 101 16.63 6.45 21.53
C ASP A 101 16.89 4.94 21.59
N ALA A 102 16.95 4.36 22.79
CA ALA A 102 17.29 2.95 22.98
C ALA A 102 16.24 2.00 22.38
N GLU A 103 14.95 2.34 22.47
CA GLU A 103 13.86 1.52 21.94
C GLU A 103 13.87 1.53 20.41
N TYR A 104 14.11 2.70 19.82
CA TYR A 104 14.24 2.83 18.37
C TYR A 104 15.44 2.04 17.83
N ARG A 105 16.61 2.16 18.48
CA ARG A 105 17.81 1.42 18.10
C ARG A 105 17.60 -0.09 18.19
N SER A 106 17.04 -0.56 19.31
CA SER A 106 16.72 -1.98 19.50
C SER A 106 15.78 -2.50 18.41
N TRP A 107 14.79 -1.72 18.02
CA TRP A 107 13.86 -2.08 16.94
C TRP A 107 14.54 -2.16 15.57
N VAL A 108 15.39 -1.17 15.24
CA VAL A 108 16.15 -1.13 13.98
C VAL A 108 17.17 -2.26 13.91
N ASP A 109 17.96 -2.47 14.98
CA ASP A 109 18.97 -3.53 15.09
C ASP A 109 18.32 -4.92 15.01
N GLY A 110 17.07 -5.06 15.47
CA GLY A 110 16.23 -6.24 15.31
C GLY A 110 15.60 -6.38 13.93
N GLY A 111 16.06 -5.64 12.92
CA GLY A 111 15.57 -5.70 11.53
C GLY A 111 14.16 -5.13 11.36
N CYS A 112 13.72 -4.23 12.24
CA CYS A 112 12.39 -3.63 12.24
C CYS A 112 11.23 -4.65 12.34
N THR A 113 11.44 -5.78 13.00
CA THR A 113 10.43 -6.86 13.15
C THR A 113 9.66 -6.78 14.44
N GLY A 114 10.30 -6.30 15.51
CA GLY A 114 9.79 -6.28 16.87
C GLY A 114 8.55 -5.41 17.07
N GLN A 115 7.92 -5.62 18.22
CA GLN A 115 6.78 -4.81 18.67
C GLN A 115 7.24 -3.38 18.97
N ILE A 116 6.62 -2.38 18.33
CA ILE A 116 6.82 -0.97 18.66
C ILE A 116 5.96 -0.64 19.89
N PRO A 117 6.50 0.00 20.93
CA PRO A 117 5.69 0.41 22.08
C PRO A 117 4.51 1.29 21.66
N GLY A 118 3.32 0.89 22.06
CA GLY A 118 2.07 1.56 21.68
C GLY A 118 1.71 1.48 20.18
N GLY A 119 2.39 0.63 19.41
CA GLY A 119 2.20 0.46 17.96
C GLY A 119 2.01 -1.00 17.56
N GLU A 120 2.46 -1.37 16.37
CA GLU A 120 2.39 -2.73 15.80
C GLU A 120 3.78 -3.35 15.67
N SER A 121 3.85 -4.69 15.63
CA SER A 121 4.99 -5.42 15.07
C SER A 121 4.83 -5.59 13.55
N ARG A 122 5.91 -5.99 12.85
CA ARG A 122 5.82 -6.34 11.42
C ARG A 122 4.86 -7.52 11.20
N ASP A 123 4.87 -8.53 12.05
CA ASP A 123 3.99 -9.68 11.91
C ASP A 123 2.52 -9.30 12.10
N ALA A 124 2.22 -8.41 13.02
CA ALA A 124 0.86 -7.87 13.20
C ALA A 124 0.39 -7.10 11.96
N LEU A 125 1.27 -6.26 11.38
CA LEU A 125 1.00 -5.56 10.12
C LEU A 125 0.71 -6.56 9.00
N ILE A 126 1.58 -7.55 8.80
CA ILE A 126 1.42 -8.57 7.76
C ILE A 126 0.09 -9.31 7.94
N GLY A 127 -0.20 -9.82 9.11
CA GLY A 127 -1.44 -10.56 9.39
C GLY A 127 -2.70 -9.74 9.11
N ARG A 128 -2.72 -8.49 9.58
CA ARG A 128 -3.83 -7.55 9.33
C ARG A 128 -3.98 -7.24 7.84
N THR A 129 -2.89 -6.95 7.17
CA THR A 129 -2.89 -6.58 5.76
C THR A 129 -3.35 -7.74 4.86
N LEU A 130 -2.93 -8.98 5.18
CA LEU A 130 -3.40 -10.17 4.47
C LEU A 130 -4.90 -10.41 4.67
N ALA A 131 -5.43 -10.18 5.86
CA ALA A 131 -6.87 -10.22 6.09
C ALA A 131 -7.62 -9.18 5.23
N GLY A 132 -7.08 -7.97 5.10
CA GLY A 132 -7.61 -6.94 4.22
C GLY A 132 -7.54 -7.32 2.74
N PHE A 133 -6.41 -7.90 2.31
CA PHE A 133 -6.24 -8.35 0.93
C PHE A 133 -7.19 -9.52 0.59
N SER A 134 -7.43 -10.44 1.52
CA SER A 134 -8.45 -11.49 1.35
C SER A 134 -9.84 -10.91 1.10
N LYS A 135 -10.23 -9.84 1.81
CA LYS A 135 -11.50 -9.13 1.55
C LYS A 135 -11.57 -8.54 0.13
N VAL A 136 -10.44 -8.03 -0.40
CA VAL A 136 -10.35 -7.57 -1.79
C VAL A 136 -10.64 -8.70 -2.76
N VAL A 137 -9.96 -9.85 -2.59
CA VAL A 137 -10.13 -11.02 -3.46
C VAL A 137 -11.56 -11.57 -3.37
N GLU A 138 -12.12 -11.71 -2.17
CA GLU A 138 -13.51 -12.15 -1.96
C GLU A 138 -14.53 -11.20 -2.60
N LYS A 139 -14.28 -9.89 -2.57
CA LYS A 139 -15.15 -8.90 -3.21
C LYS A 139 -15.13 -9.01 -4.73
N LEU A 140 -13.96 -9.27 -5.32
CA LEU A 140 -13.81 -9.51 -6.75
C LEU A 140 -14.50 -10.80 -7.19
N GLU A 141 -14.41 -11.85 -6.37
CA GLU A 141 -15.03 -13.15 -6.62
C GLU A 141 -16.52 -13.21 -6.28
N LYS A 142 -17.03 -12.25 -5.52
CA LYS A 142 -18.41 -12.22 -4.98
C LYS A 142 -18.74 -13.45 -4.10
N GLN A 143 -17.72 -14.11 -3.56
CA GLN A 143 -17.83 -15.28 -2.69
C GLN A 143 -16.58 -15.42 -1.81
N LYS A 144 -16.66 -16.27 -0.79
CA LYS A 144 -15.49 -16.62 0.02
C LYS A 144 -14.46 -17.38 -0.78
N VAL A 145 -13.18 -17.03 -0.56
CA VAL A 145 -12.03 -17.64 -1.22
C VAL A 145 -11.12 -18.27 -0.15
N TYR A 146 -10.86 -19.56 -0.26
CA TYR A 146 -10.10 -20.31 0.74
C TYR A 146 -8.63 -20.51 0.38
N GLY A 147 -8.25 -20.22 -0.86
CA GLY A 147 -6.87 -20.32 -1.31
C GLY A 147 -6.61 -19.51 -2.58
N TYR A 148 -5.51 -18.79 -2.58
CA TYR A 148 -4.99 -18.09 -3.74
C TYR A 148 -3.48 -17.91 -3.61
N LYS A 149 -2.81 -17.66 -4.72
CA LYS A 149 -1.39 -17.26 -4.77
C LYS A 149 -1.22 -16.03 -5.65
N VAL A 150 -0.16 -15.28 -5.40
CA VAL A 150 0.26 -14.15 -6.23
C VAL A 150 1.37 -14.61 -7.15
N THR A 151 1.26 -14.23 -8.41
CA THR A 151 2.22 -14.55 -9.49
C THR A 151 2.40 -13.34 -10.41
N GLU A 152 3.40 -13.40 -11.28
CA GLU A 152 3.63 -12.37 -12.31
C GLU A 152 3.74 -10.96 -11.70
N VAL A 153 4.58 -10.82 -10.67
CA VAL A 153 4.78 -9.55 -9.95
C VAL A 153 5.74 -8.68 -10.74
N GLU A 154 5.27 -7.53 -11.21
CA GLU A 154 6.06 -6.55 -11.95
C GLU A 154 5.96 -5.17 -11.28
N LYS A 155 7.10 -4.46 -11.23
CA LYS A 155 7.10 -3.10 -10.68
C LYS A 155 6.41 -2.14 -11.64
N PHE A 156 5.50 -1.35 -11.09
CA PHE A 156 4.77 -0.31 -11.81
C PHE A 156 5.39 1.08 -11.56
N THR A 157 5.62 1.81 -12.64
CA THR A 157 5.91 3.25 -12.63
C THR A 157 4.95 3.97 -13.58
N PRO A 158 4.50 5.22 -13.27
CA PRO A 158 3.52 5.94 -14.10
C PRO A 158 4.15 6.52 -15.37
N GLU A 159 4.60 5.63 -16.26
CA GLU A 159 5.10 5.94 -17.59
C GLU A 159 3.95 5.82 -18.62
N ILE A 160 4.20 6.28 -19.86
CA ILE A 160 3.18 6.20 -20.94
C ILE A 160 2.89 4.74 -21.20
N ARG A 161 1.65 4.32 -20.90
CA ARG A 161 1.17 2.94 -21.12
C ARG A 161 -0.04 2.93 -22.04
N GLY A 162 -0.33 1.74 -22.60
CA GLY A 162 -1.57 1.46 -23.31
C GLY A 162 -2.79 1.40 -22.37
N ASN A 163 -3.98 1.26 -22.95
CA ASN A 163 -5.27 1.15 -22.24
C ASN A 163 -5.45 -0.23 -21.58
N GLU A 164 -4.54 -0.60 -20.67
CA GLU A 164 -4.69 -1.84 -19.93
C GLU A 164 -5.80 -1.74 -18.89
N MET A 165 -6.53 -2.85 -18.71
CA MET A 165 -7.62 -2.95 -17.73
C MET A 165 -7.28 -4.00 -16.67
N PHE A 166 -7.38 -3.60 -15.42
CA PHE A 166 -7.20 -4.45 -14.23
C PHE A 166 -8.56 -4.76 -13.58
N ASP A 167 -8.67 -5.91 -12.94
CA ASP A 167 -9.86 -6.25 -12.15
C ASP A 167 -9.99 -5.34 -10.93
N ALA A 168 -8.86 -4.98 -10.32
CA ALA A 168 -8.82 -4.02 -9.23
C ALA A 168 -7.58 -3.12 -9.24
N ALA A 169 -7.77 -1.88 -8.76
CA ALA A 169 -6.72 -1.01 -8.28
C ALA A 169 -6.84 -0.87 -6.75
N ILE A 170 -5.71 -0.93 -6.06
CA ILE A 170 -5.59 -0.72 -4.62
C ILE A 170 -4.69 0.48 -4.39
N VAL A 171 -5.14 1.50 -3.65
CA VAL A 171 -4.28 2.61 -3.22
C VAL A 171 -4.01 2.49 -1.73
N ALA A 172 -2.75 2.22 -1.39
CA ALA A 172 -2.32 1.91 -0.04
C ALA A 172 -0.95 2.55 0.29
N HIS A 173 -0.14 1.89 1.11
CA HIS A 173 1.11 2.40 1.68
C HIS A 173 2.30 1.51 1.34
N GLY A 174 3.52 2.02 1.58
CA GLY A 174 4.74 1.23 1.37
C GLY A 174 4.77 -0.04 2.22
N GLY A 175 4.50 0.08 3.53
CA GLY A 175 4.45 -1.08 4.43
C GLY A 175 3.38 -2.09 4.04
N THR A 176 2.20 -1.62 3.62
CA THR A 176 1.11 -2.48 3.14
C THR A 176 1.50 -3.26 1.88
N ILE A 177 2.15 -2.61 0.91
CA ILE A 177 2.63 -3.26 -0.33
C ILE A 177 3.66 -4.33 -0.01
N MET A 178 4.68 -3.98 0.79
CA MET A 178 5.71 -4.90 1.24
C MET A 178 5.12 -6.11 1.96
N ALA A 179 4.13 -5.89 2.84
CA ALA A 179 3.46 -6.95 3.60
C ALA A 179 2.70 -7.94 2.69
N VAL A 180 1.91 -7.43 1.74
CA VAL A 180 1.15 -8.29 0.80
C VAL A 180 2.09 -9.11 -0.06
N LEU A 181 3.06 -8.45 -0.70
CA LEU A 181 3.88 -9.11 -1.72
C LEU A 181 4.90 -10.06 -1.13
N SER A 182 5.58 -9.70 -0.03
CA SER A 182 6.52 -10.63 0.62
C SER A 182 5.83 -11.89 1.14
N ALA A 183 4.62 -11.76 1.67
CA ALA A 183 3.88 -12.91 2.20
C ALA A 183 3.26 -13.81 1.11
N LEU A 184 2.82 -13.25 -0.03
CA LEU A 184 2.06 -13.99 -1.04
C LEU A 184 2.87 -14.37 -2.29
N ALA A 185 3.87 -13.57 -2.65
CA ALA A 185 4.77 -13.84 -3.78
C ALA A 185 6.13 -14.38 -3.33
N GLY A 186 6.45 -14.28 -2.03
CA GLY A 186 7.74 -14.67 -1.45
C GLY A 186 8.77 -13.55 -1.54
N GLY A 187 10.00 -13.83 -1.11
CA GLY A 187 11.08 -12.86 -1.09
C GLY A 187 11.19 -12.08 0.22
N ASP A 188 12.19 -11.21 0.30
CA ASP A 188 12.40 -10.35 1.46
C ASP A 188 11.39 -9.22 1.51
N TYR A 189 10.99 -8.82 2.72
CA TYR A 189 10.00 -7.75 2.94
C TYR A 189 10.39 -6.44 2.22
N PHE A 190 11.64 -6.01 2.34
CA PHE A 190 12.11 -4.76 1.75
C PHE A 190 12.36 -4.84 0.24
N SER A 191 12.35 -6.03 -0.37
CA SER A 191 12.47 -6.19 -1.82
C SER A 191 11.33 -5.53 -2.60
N TYR A 192 10.21 -5.26 -1.94
CA TYR A 192 9.02 -4.64 -2.54
C TYR A 192 8.87 -3.15 -2.22
N GLU A 193 9.96 -2.48 -1.89
CA GLU A 193 9.94 -1.04 -1.66
C GLU A 193 9.62 -0.27 -2.95
N VAL A 194 8.73 0.73 -2.84
CA VAL A 194 8.31 1.60 -3.95
C VAL A 194 8.30 3.06 -3.53
N LYS A 195 8.52 3.95 -4.50
CA LYS A 195 8.38 5.40 -4.30
C LYS A 195 6.90 5.81 -4.28
N PRO A 196 6.57 6.98 -3.69
CA PRO A 196 5.22 7.53 -3.77
C PRO A 196 4.72 7.64 -5.22
N GLY A 197 3.51 7.14 -5.48
CA GLY A 197 2.92 7.08 -6.81
C GLY A 197 3.30 5.87 -7.66
N GLU A 198 4.32 5.12 -7.27
CA GLU A 198 4.68 3.82 -7.88
C GLU A 198 3.91 2.66 -7.21
N GLY A 199 4.07 1.45 -7.73
CA GLY A 199 3.43 0.26 -7.18
C GLY A 199 3.90 -1.04 -7.80
N TYR A 200 3.03 -2.03 -7.78
CA TYR A 200 3.22 -3.33 -8.42
C TYR A 200 1.95 -3.78 -9.11
N GLU A 201 2.13 -4.41 -10.26
CA GLU A 201 1.12 -5.19 -10.97
C GLU A 201 1.36 -6.67 -10.70
N PHE A 202 0.30 -7.42 -10.53
CA PHE A 202 0.41 -8.86 -10.30
C PHE A 202 -0.89 -9.61 -10.62
N THR A 203 -0.77 -10.92 -10.74
CA THR A 203 -1.91 -11.82 -10.95
C THR A 203 -2.20 -12.61 -9.69
N VAL A 204 -3.46 -12.67 -9.28
CA VAL A 204 -3.98 -13.57 -8.24
C VAL A 204 -4.58 -14.79 -8.92
N GLU A 205 -4.01 -15.96 -8.68
CA GLU A 205 -4.56 -17.25 -9.13
C GLU A 205 -5.34 -17.90 -7.98
N ILE A 206 -6.63 -18.14 -8.21
CA ILE A 206 -7.53 -18.76 -7.23
C ILE A 206 -7.53 -20.27 -7.43
N SER A 207 -7.39 -21.00 -6.31
CA SER A 207 -7.33 -22.47 -6.27
C SER A 207 -8.71 -23.09 -6.38
#